data_43ab081b7acbed7de60ddf30f96b7b35
#
_entry.id   43ab081b7acbed7de60ddf30f96b7b35
#
_cell.length_a   1.000
_cell.length_b   1.000
_cell.length_c   1.000
_cell.angle_alpha   90.00
_cell.angle_beta   90.00
_cell.angle_gamma   90.00
#
_symmetry.space_group_name_H-M   'P 1'
#
loop_
_entity.id
_entity.type
_entity.pdbx_description
1 polymer ?
#
loop_
_entity_poly.entity_id
_entity_poly.type
_entity_poly.pdbx_seq_one_letter_code
_entity_poly.pdbx_strand_id
1 'polypeptide(L)'
;DPGAAVSDYRQFLEAKAPVPAEQGTPIEAGDIHPMLFPHQRAIVEWAVRGGRRAIFAAFGLGKSVMQLETLRLVTPTDARALVICPLGVRAEFVHDAELLGIDITFVRRTDEIDGPGIYITNYESVRDGKLDVSLFTAVSLDEASVLRSFGSKTYISFLQLFEHTQYRFVATATPSPNRYKELIHYAGFLGVMDTGQALTRFFQRDSTKANNLTLYPHKEAEFWLWLSSWAVFLQSPADLGYPNDGYQLPDLSIEFHQVTTDPSRSLKEDRDGQGRMAVVESLGVESAAAEKRDTT
;
A
#
# COMPACT_ATOMS: atom_id res chain seq x y z
N ASP A 1 10.67 15.25 -38.70
CA ASP A 1 11.62 14.94 -37.62
C ASP A 1 10.92 14.04 -36.58
N PRO A 2 11.36 12.79 -36.39
CA PRO A 2 10.71 11.85 -35.46
C PRO A 2 10.66 12.37 -34.02
N GLY A 3 11.63 13.18 -33.61
CA GLY A 3 11.69 13.77 -32.27
C GLY A 3 10.60 14.82 -32.02
N ALA A 4 10.24 15.60 -33.01
CA ALA A 4 9.19 16.61 -32.91
C ALA A 4 7.79 15.96 -32.78
N ALA A 5 7.52 14.91 -33.53
CA ALA A 5 6.25 14.18 -33.48
C ALA A 5 6.02 13.47 -32.13
N VAL A 6 7.08 12.95 -31.50
CA VAL A 6 7.02 12.31 -30.17
C VAL A 6 6.76 13.35 -29.09
N SER A 7 7.38 14.53 -29.18
CA SER A 7 7.18 15.66 -28.27
C SER A 7 5.73 16.19 -28.34
N ASP A 8 5.18 16.31 -29.54
CA ASP A 8 3.81 16.81 -29.78
C ASP A 8 2.75 15.81 -29.28
N TYR A 9 2.98 14.52 -29.48
CA TYR A 9 2.11 13.45 -28.95
C TYR A 9 2.14 13.38 -27.43
N ARG A 10 3.30 13.55 -26.80
CA ARG A 10 3.43 13.58 -25.34
C ARG A 10 2.69 14.78 -24.73
N GLN A 11 2.86 15.99 -25.28
CA GLN A 11 2.11 17.17 -24.86
C GLN A 11 0.59 16.98 -25.02
N PHE A 12 0.16 16.36 -26.10
CA PHE A 12 -1.25 16.02 -26.32
C PHE A 12 -1.79 15.05 -25.27
N LEU A 13 -1.01 14.03 -24.87
CA LEU A 13 -1.40 13.09 -23.81
C LEU A 13 -1.44 13.78 -22.45
N GLU A 14 -0.46 14.62 -22.14
CA GLU A 14 -0.41 15.41 -20.89
C GLU A 14 -1.62 16.34 -20.77
N ALA A 15 -2.07 16.95 -21.86
CA ALA A 15 -3.29 17.76 -21.88
C ALA A 15 -4.59 16.95 -21.73
N LYS A 16 -4.58 15.67 -22.08
CA LYS A 16 -5.75 14.78 -21.99
C LYS A 16 -5.82 13.95 -20.71
N ALA A 17 -4.67 13.65 -20.08
CA ALA A 17 -4.65 12.88 -18.86
C ALA A 17 -5.33 13.68 -17.74
N PRO A 18 -6.26 13.11 -17.01
CA PRO A 18 -6.93 13.78 -15.89
C PRO A 18 -6.01 13.84 -14.66
N VAL A 19 -4.97 14.68 -14.75
CA VAL A 19 -4.01 14.87 -13.65
C VAL A 19 -4.76 15.48 -12.46
N PRO A 20 -4.73 14.86 -11.28
CA PRO A 20 -5.38 15.40 -10.10
C PRO A 20 -4.69 16.70 -9.67
N ALA A 21 -5.51 17.66 -9.23
CA ALA A 21 -5.00 18.89 -8.65
C ALA A 21 -4.17 18.57 -7.37
N GLU A 22 -3.12 19.33 -7.15
CA GLU A 22 -2.41 19.32 -5.88
C GLU A 22 -3.34 19.88 -4.78
N GLN A 23 -3.57 19.09 -3.74
CA GLN A 23 -4.47 19.39 -2.62
C GLN A 23 -3.73 19.42 -1.29
N GLY A 24 -2.41 19.32 -1.33
CA GLY A 24 -1.57 19.25 -0.16
C GLY A 24 -1.10 20.60 0.36
N THR A 25 -0.01 20.55 1.09
CA THR A 25 0.58 21.73 1.75
C THR A 25 1.91 22.08 1.08
N PRO A 26 2.18 23.35 0.80
CA PRO A 26 3.52 23.78 0.40
C PRO A 26 4.52 23.48 1.51
N ILE A 27 5.66 22.92 1.14
CA ILE A 27 6.77 22.69 2.08
C ILE A 27 8.09 23.06 1.44
N GLU A 28 9.06 23.40 2.27
CA GLU A 28 10.45 23.60 1.90
C GLU A 28 11.26 22.31 2.16
N ALA A 29 12.36 22.14 1.42
CA ALA A 29 13.22 20.96 1.61
C ALA A 29 13.79 20.87 3.04
N GLY A 30 13.90 21.98 3.75
CA GLY A 30 14.36 22.07 5.13
C GLY A 30 13.35 21.57 6.17
N ASP A 31 12.08 21.48 5.81
CA ASP A 31 11.01 21.01 6.72
C ASP A 31 11.04 19.49 6.90
N ILE A 32 11.63 18.78 5.92
CA ILE A 32 11.70 17.32 5.90
C ILE A 32 12.85 16.87 6.81
N HIS A 33 12.56 15.90 7.67
CA HIS A 33 13.52 15.39 8.64
C HIS A 33 14.85 14.95 7.97
N PRO A 34 16.02 15.38 8.48
CA PRO A 34 17.31 15.18 7.81
C PRO A 34 17.76 13.71 7.76
N MET A 35 17.19 12.85 8.57
CA MET A 35 17.48 11.41 8.58
C MET A 35 17.01 10.70 7.30
N LEU A 36 16.01 11.23 6.59
CA LEU A 36 15.50 10.62 5.38
C LEU A 36 16.55 10.62 4.27
N PHE A 37 16.67 9.51 3.58
CA PHE A 37 17.52 9.40 2.38
C PHE A 37 16.99 10.29 1.25
N PRO A 38 17.85 10.71 0.30
CA PRO A 38 17.46 11.65 -0.76
C PRO A 38 16.20 11.22 -1.55
N HIS A 39 16.06 9.95 -1.92
CA HIS A 39 14.88 9.43 -2.59
C HIS A 39 13.62 9.47 -1.72
N GLN A 40 13.75 9.20 -0.42
CA GLN A 40 12.63 9.29 0.54
C GLN A 40 12.16 10.73 0.70
N ARG A 41 13.11 11.69 0.78
CA ARG A 41 12.80 13.11 0.85
C ARG A 41 12.03 13.59 -0.37
N ALA A 42 12.47 13.18 -1.57
CA ALA A 42 11.77 13.51 -2.81
C ALA A 42 10.34 12.97 -2.85
N ILE A 43 10.13 11.73 -2.39
CA ILE A 43 8.80 11.11 -2.31
C ILE A 43 7.93 11.83 -1.28
N VAL A 44 8.46 12.14 -0.10
CA VAL A 44 7.72 12.85 0.95
C VAL A 44 7.32 14.25 0.48
N GLU A 45 8.24 15.02 -0.13
CA GLU A 45 7.92 16.33 -0.69
C GLU A 45 6.78 16.26 -1.70
N TRP A 46 6.87 15.33 -2.65
CA TRP A 46 5.84 15.09 -3.65
C TRP A 46 4.50 14.66 -3.04
N ALA A 47 4.54 13.79 -2.02
CA ALA A 47 3.34 13.32 -1.35
C ALA A 47 2.65 14.43 -0.55
N VAL A 48 3.41 15.23 0.18
CA VAL A 48 2.91 16.36 0.98
C VAL A 48 2.27 17.41 0.08
N ARG A 49 2.92 17.81 -1.01
CA ARG A 49 2.36 18.77 -1.99
C ARG A 49 1.11 18.22 -2.66
N GLY A 50 1.09 16.93 -2.94
CA GLY A 50 -0.06 16.30 -3.57
C GLY A 50 -1.27 16.12 -2.65
N GLY A 51 -1.06 15.85 -1.37
CA GLY A 51 -2.09 15.65 -0.36
C GLY A 51 -2.88 14.34 -0.48
N ARG A 52 -2.85 13.71 -1.66
CA ARG A 52 -3.53 12.45 -1.98
C ARG A 52 -2.67 11.64 -2.93
N ARG A 53 -1.85 10.72 -2.38
CA ARG A 53 -0.80 10.01 -3.12
C ARG A 53 -0.67 8.55 -2.69
N ALA A 54 -0.19 7.72 -3.61
CA ALA A 54 0.17 6.34 -3.38
C ALA A 54 1.68 6.14 -3.45
N ILE A 55 2.24 5.44 -2.45
CA ILE A 55 3.65 5.07 -2.37
C ILE A 55 3.76 3.56 -2.55
N PHE A 56 4.02 3.13 -3.77
CA PHE A 56 4.22 1.71 -4.11
C PHE A 56 5.72 1.44 -4.14
N ALA A 57 6.28 1.12 -2.99
CA ALA A 57 7.71 0.93 -2.82
C ALA A 57 8.01 -0.49 -2.33
N ALA A 58 9.06 -1.11 -2.85
CA ALA A 58 9.53 -2.43 -2.45
C ALA A 58 9.85 -2.49 -0.95
N PHE A 59 10.00 -3.70 -0.43
CA PHE A 59 10.42 -3.91 0.96
C PHE A 59 11.80 -3.28 1.22
N GLY A 60 12.00 -2.76 2.43
CA GLY A 60 13.27 -2.15 2.84
C GLY A 60 13.51 -0.71 2.38
N LEU A 61 12.61 -0.10 1.60
CA LEU A 61 12.76 1.28 1.12
C LEU A 61 12.22 2.35 2.11
N GLY A 62 11.82 1.95 3.33
CA GLY A 62 11.39 2.87 4.39
C GLY A 62 10.01 3.47 4.18
N LYS A 63 9.04 2.66 3.76
CA LYS A 63 7.63 3.10 3.59
C LYS A 63 7.05 3.70 4.87
N SER A 64 7.29 3.09 6.02
CA SER A 64 6.80 3.56 7.33
C SER A 64 7.36 4.94 7.69
N VAL A 65 8.67 5.15 7.50
CA VAL A 65 9.33 6.45 7.68
C VAL A 65 8.70 7.51 6.77
N MET A 66 8.52 7.20 5.47
CA MET A 66 7.92 8.14 4.52
C MET A 66 6.47 8.46 4.88
N GLN A 67 5.68 7.48 5.33
CA GLN A 67 4.29 7.70 5.76
C GLN A 67 4.21 8.59 7.01
N LEU A 68 5.01 8.31 8.03
CA LEU A 68 5.05 9.09 9.27
C LEU A 68 5.45 10.54 8.99
N GLU A 69 6.52 10.74 8.23
CA GLU A 69 6.99 12.08 7.91
C GLU A 69 5.99 12.85 7.03
N THR A 70 5.35 12.19 6.07
CA THR A 70 4.28 12.80 5.28
C THR A 70 3.12 13.25 6.17
N LEU A 71 2.66 12.39 7.09
CA LEU A 71 1.58 12.74 8.02
C LEU A 71 1.97 13.89 8.95
N ARG A 72 3.20 13.90 9.47
CA ARG A 72 3.71 15.00 10.31
C ARG A 72 3.65 16.34 9.59
N LEU A 73 4.00 16.36 8.32
CA LEU A 73 4.08 17.59 7.52
C LEU A 73 2.72 18.10 7.03
N VAL A 74 1.77 17.21 6.71
CA VAL A 74 0.44 17.64 6.23
C VAL A 74 -0.54 17.95 7.36
N THR A 75 -0.29 17.45 8.57
CA THR A 75 -1.24 17.56 9.68
C THR A 75 -0.99 18.84 10.47
N PRO A 76 -1.96 19.75 10.59
CA PRO A 76 -1.85 20.89 11.48
C PRO A 76 -1.58 20.47 12.92
N THR A 77 -0.89 21.32 13.68
CA THR A 77 -0.46 21.03 15.06
C THR A 77 -1.61 20.79 16.06
N ASP A 78 -2.80 21.30 15.74
CA ASP A 78 -4.03 21.13 16.50
C ASP A 78 -4.96 20.04 15.97
N ALA A 79 -4.52 19.33 14.91
CA ALA A 79 -5.28 18.29 14.25
C ALA A 79 -4.74 16.87 14.55
N ARG A 80 -5.41 15.86 13.99
CA ARG A 80 -5.07 14.46 14.20
C ARG A 80 -4.80 13.77 12.87
N ALA A 81 -3.80 12.90 12.84
CA ALA A 81 -3.53 11.98 11.75
C ALA A 81 -3.65 10.53 12.20
N LEU A 82 -3.96 9.64 11.26
CA LEU A 82 -4.15 8.21 11.50
C LEU A 82 -3.31 7.36 10.56
N VAL A 83 -2.50 6.47 11.12
CA VAL A 83 -1.92 5.33 10.39
C VAL A 83 -2.81 4.12 10.61
N ILE A 84 -3.20 3.44 9.54
CA ILE A 84 -3.91 2.16 9.60
C ILE A 84 -3.00 1.09 9.01
N CYS A 85 -2.61 0.12 9.81
CA CYS A 85 -1.67 -0.92 9.40
C CYS A 85 -2.10 -2.31 9.90
N PRO A 86 -1.56 -3.40 9.33
CA PRO A 86 -1.66 -4.71 9.93
C PRO A 86 -1.04 -4.72 11.34
N LEU A 87 -1.65 -5.45 12.27
CA LEU A 87 -1.22 -5.45 13.67
C LEU A 87 0.26 -5.89 13.84
N GLY A 88 0.74 -6.77 12.95
CA GLY A 88 2.10 -7.30 12.98
C GLY A 88 3.20 -6.27 12.70
N VAL A 89 2.90 -5.16 12.00
CA VAL A 89 3.89 -4.12 11.66
C VAL A 89 3.86 -2.93 12.63
N ARG A 90 3.01 -2.94 13.64
CA ARG A 90 2.89 -1.85 14.62
C ARG A 90 4.23 -1.50 15.28
N ALA A 91 5.01 -2.51 15.66
CA ALA A 91 6.30 -2.30 16.34
C ALA A 91 7.32 -1.57 15.43
N GLU A 92 7.28 -1.82 14.13
CA GLU A 92 8.11 -1.12 13.13
C GLU A 92 7.74 0.38 13.09
N PHE A 93 6.44 0.71 13.03
CA PHE A 93 6.00 2.10 13.07
C PHE A 93 6.41 2.83 14.36
N VAL A 94 6.33 2.15 15.51
CA VAL A 94 6.77 2.74 16.79
C VAL A 94 8.27 3.04 16.75
N HIS A 95 9.07 2.08 16.29
CA HIS A 95 10.52 2.25 16.15
C HIS A 95 10.88 3.40 15.20
N ASP A 96 10.26 3.45 14.03
CA ASP A 96 10.52 4.49 13.03
C ASP A 96 10.08 5.88 13.51
N ALA A 97 8.98 5.95 14.25
CA ALA A 97 8.52 7.18 14.89
C ALA A 97 9.52 7.70 15.94
N GLU A 98 10.06 6.80 16.77
CA GLU A 98 11.12 7.16 17.74
C GLU A 98 12.35 7.74 17.03
N LEU A 99 12.78 7.13 15.90
CA LEU A 99 13.90 7.64 15.11
C LEU A 99 13.63 9.04 14.52
N LEU A 100 12.39 9.33 14.17
CA LEU A 100 11.94 10.63 13.65
C LEU A 100 11.62 11.64 14.76
N GLY A 101 11.66 11.25 16.02
CA GLY A 101 11.22 12.09 17.14
C GLY A 101 9.72 12.44 17.08
N ILE A 102 8.91 11.55 16.53
CA ILE A 102 7.46 11.68 16.39
C ILE A 102 6.78 10.84 17.46
N ASP A 103 5.94 11.45 18.28
CA ASP A 103 5.08 10.72 19.21
C ASP A 103 3.90 10.11 18.47
N ILE A 104 3.73 8.78 18.60
CA ILE A 104 2.57 8.07 18.06
C ILE A 104 1.85 7.27 19.14
N THR A 105 0.53 7.25 19.09
CA THR A 105 -0.32 6.57 20.07
C THR A 105 -1.12 5.47 19.40
N PHE A 106 -0.99 4.22 19.88
CA PHE A 106 -1.81 3.12 19.41
C PHE A 106 -3.19 3.17 20.06
N VAL A 107 -4.25 3.17 19.22
CA VAL A 107 -5.64 3.20 19.67
C VAL A 107 -6.46 2.13 18.94
N ARG A 108 -7.47 1.61 19.64
CA ARG A 108 -8.45 0.67 19.07
C ARG A 108 -9.86 1.23 19.07
N ARG A 109 -10.10 2.27 19.87
CA ARG A 109 -11.43 2.84 20.09
C ARG A 109 -11.35 4.36 20.20
N THR A 110 -12.45 5.01 19.91
CA THR A 110 -12.56 6.47 19.93
C THR A 110 -12.25 7.09 21.30
N ASP A 111 -12.63 6.43 22.38
CA ASP A 111 -12.41 6.92 23.77
C ASP A 111 -10.95 6.86 24.22
N GLU A 112 -10.07 6.26 23.42
CA GLU A 112 -8.62 6.24 23.66
C GLU A 112 -7.89 7.41 22.98
N ILE A 113 -8.61 8.25 22.22
CA ILE A 113 -8.03 9.42 21.54
C ILE A 113 -8.04 10.62 22.48
N ASP A 114 -6.83 11.13 22.77
CA ASP A 114 -6.64 12.30 23.62
C ASP A 114 -5.79 13.36 22.91
N GLY A 115 -6.42 14.46 22.52
CA GLY A 115 -5.75 15.60 21.91
C GLY A 115 -5.33 15.44 20.44
N PRO A 116 -4.57 16.41 19.91
CA PRO A 116 -3.96 16.36 18.58
C PRO A 116 -2.75 15.41 18.56
N GLY A 117 -2.38 14.92 17.38
CA GLY A 117 -1.21 14.06 17.21
C GLY A 117 -1.38 12.99 16.14
N ILE A 118 -0.41 12.10 16.05
CA ILE A 118 -0.43 10.97 15.13
C ILE A 118 -0.82 9.70 15.89
N TYR A 119 -1.86 9.06 15.41
CA TYR A 119 -2.40 7.83 15.97
C TYR A 119 -2.16 6.66 15.02
N ILE A 120 -2.03 5.47 15.58
CA ILE A 120 -1.90 4.24 14.82
C ILE A 120 -2.96 3.24 15.26
N THR A 121 -3.57 2.54 14.31
CA THR A 121 -4.60 1.52 14.57
C THR A 121 -4.50 0.38 13.55
N ASN A 122 -5.31 -0.65 13.75
CA ASN A 122 -5.44 -1.76 12.82
C ASN A 122 -6.72 -1.65 11.97
N TYR A 123 -6.74 -2.41 10.86
CA TYR A 123 -7.88 -2.42 9.93
C TYR A 123 -9.18 -2.89 10.57
N GLU A 124 -9.12 -3.82 11.51
CA GLU A 124 -10.27 -4.38 12.21
C GLU A 124 -10.98 -3.33 13.06
N SER A 125 -10.24 -2.49 13.77
CA SER A 125 -10.83 -1.43 14.61
C SER A 125 -11.63 -0.43 13.79
N VAL A 126 -11.14 -0.09 12.59
CA VAL A 126 -11.83 0.81 11.67
C VAL A 126 -13.03 0.12 11.02
N ARG A 127 -12.83 -1.08 10.47
CA ARG A 127 -13.89 -1.86 9.81
C ARG A 127 -15.08 -2.14 10.74
N ASP A 128 -14.80 -2.44 12.00
CA ASP A 128 -15.79 -2.79 12.99
C ASP A 128 -16.46 -1.55 13.63
N GLY A 129 -16.15 -0.34 13.14
CA GLY A 129 -16.74 0.91 13.61
C GLY A 129 -16.38 1.30 15.05
N LYS A 130 -15.27 0.77 15.59
CA LYS A 130 -14.82 1.06 16.97
C LYS A 130 -14.13 2.43 17.07
N LEU A 131 -13.64 2.95 15.95
CA LEU A 131 -12.91 4.20 15.85
C LEU A 131 -13.67 5.18 14.94
N ASP A 132 -13.97 6.36 15.46
CA ASP A 132 -14.53 7.45 14.67
C ASP A 132 -13.44 8.12 13.84
N VAL A 133 -13.39 7.75 12.55
CA VAL A 133 -12.37 8.25 11.62
C VAL A 133 -12.60 9.70 11.20
N SER A 134 -13.77 10.28 11.45
CA SER A 134 -14.06 11.68 11.14
C SER A 134 -13.24 12.67 11.98
N LEU A 135 -12.64 12.19 13.07
CA LEU A 135 -11.76 12.97 13.93
C LEU A 135 -10.37 13.26 13.30
N PHE A 136 -10.04 12.60 12.17
CA PHE A 136 -8.71 12.68 11.57
C PHE A 136 -8.72 13.48 10.27
N THR A 137 -7.83 14.45 10.18
CA THR A 137 -7.62 15.29 8.99
C THR A 137 -6.80 14.58 7.92
N ALA A 138 -5.92 13.68 8.34
CA ALA A 138 -5.03 12.92 7.47
C ALA A 138 -5.08 11.43 7.82
N VAL A 139 -4.98 10.58 6.80
CA VAL A 139 -4.89 9.12 6.94
C VAL A 139 -3.86 8.53 6.01
N SER A 140 -3.10 7.56 6.49
CA SER A 140 -2.23 6.71 5.67
C SER A 140 -2.55 5.24 5.91
N LEU A 141 -2.81 4.49 4.82
CA LEU A 141 -3.02 3.05 4.87
C LEU A 141 -1.72 2.34 4.53
N ASP A 142 -1.18 1.60 5.48
CA ASP A 142 -0.04 0.71 5.24
C ASP A 142 -0.53 -0.69 4.86
N GLU A 143 0.20 -1.35 3.96
CA GLU A 143 -0.21 -2.59 3.31
C GLU A 143 -1.63 -2.47 2.74
N ALA A 144 -1.87 -1.39 2.00
CA ALA A 144 -3.18 -1.03 1.44
C ALA A 144 -3.73 -2.05 0.42
N SER A 145 -3.05 -3.17 0.25
CA SER A 145 -3.48 -4.32 -0.57
C SER A 145 -4.88 -4.83 -0.23
N VAL A 146 -5.39 -4.56 0.98
CA VAL A 146 -6.76 -4.88 1.40
C VAL A 146 -7.82 -4.17 0.53
N LEU A 147 -7.48 -3.05 -0.12
CA LEU A 147 -8.37 -2.29 -0.99
C LEU A 147 -8.52 -2.89 -2.40
N ARG A 148 -7.73 -3.89 -2.78
CA ARG A 148 -7.71 -4.45 -4.15
C ARG A 148 -9.00 -5.13 -4.60
N SER A 149 -9.83 -5.56 -3.66
CA SER A 149 -11.07 -6.28 -3.98
C SER A 149 -12.23 -5.31 -4.15
N PHE A 150 -12.55 -4.95 -5.40
CA PHE A 150 -13.75 -4.19 -5.72
C PHE A 150 -15.00 -4.94 -5.26
N GLY A 151 -15.91 -4.23 -4.58
CA GLY A 151 -17.12 -4.83 -4.02
C GLY A 151 -16.91 -5.58 -2.71
N SER A 152 -15.67 -5.69 -2.18
CA SER A 152 -15.49 -6.16 -0.82
C SER A 152 -16.13 -5.16 0.17
N LYS A 153 -16.72 -5.71 1.23
CA LYS A 153 -17.31 -4.86 2.30
C LYS A 153 -16.30 -3.87 2.86
N THR A 154 -15.05 -4.30 3.01
CA THR A 154 -13.96 -3.46 3.50
C THR A 154 -13.69 -2.28 2.56
N TYR A 155 -13.57 -2.52 1.25
CA TYR A 155 -13.33 -1.45 0.29
C TYR A 155 -14.45 -0.41 0.29
N ILE A 156 -15.70 -0.86 0.18
CA ILE A 156 -16.88 0.04 0.16
C ILE A 156 -16.96 0.83 1.47
N SER A 157 -16.76 0.17 2.62
CA SER A 157 -16.76 0.84 3.92
C SER A 157 -15.68 1.90 4.02
N PHE A 158 -14.45 1.60 3.57
CA PHE A 158 -13.34 2.56 3.62
C PHE A 158 -13.56 3.77 2.71
N LEU A 159 -14.16 3.59 1.52
CA LEU A 159 -14.53 4.71 0.66
C LEU A 159 -15.46 5.68 1.38
N GLN A 160 -16.49 5.17 2.04
CA GLN A 160 -17.49 5.97 2.74
C GLN A 160 -16.90 6.64 4.01
N LEU A 161 -16.17 5.88 4.81
CA LEU A 161 -15.59 6.35 6.08
C LEU A 161 -14.60 7.51 5.87
N PHE A 162 -13.83 7.47 4.79
CA PHE A 162 -12.78 8.46 4.54
C PHE A 162 -13.14 9.48 3.45
N GLU A 163 -14.38 9.53 2.99
CA GLU A 163 -14.83 10.44 1.92
C GLU A 163 -14.49 11.90 2.21
N HIS A 164 -14.61 12.33 3.45
CA HIS A 164 -14.37 13.71 3.89
C HIS A 164 -12.96 13.96 4.45
N THR A 165 -12.13 12.93 4.58
CA THR A 165 -10.75 13.10 5.04
C THR A 165 -9.93 13.88 4.01
N GLN A 166 -9.32 14.96 4.45
CA GLN A 166 -8.63 15.91 3.57
C GLN A 166 -7.41 15.27 2.90
N TYR A 167 -6.49 14.70 3.68
CA TYR A 167 -5.25 14.11 3.21
C TYR A 167 -5.33 12.59 3.29
N ARG A 168 -5.11 11.93 2.16
CA ARG A 168 -5.22 10.47 2.07
C ARG A 168 -4.02 9.87 1.36
N PHE A 169 -3.38 8.91 2.02
CA PHE A 169 -2.21 8.23 1.49
C PHE A 169 -2.40 6.72 1.56
N VAL A 170 -1.77 6.00 0.65
CA VAL A 170 -1.69 4.54 0.66
C VAL A 170 -0.26 4.12 0.41
N ALA A 171 0.18 3.06 1.08
CA ALA A 171 1.47 2.47 0.87
C ALA A 171 1.35 0.95 0.78
N THR A 172 2.07 0.32 -0.14
CA THR A 172 2.22 -1.13 -0.22
C THR A 172 3.39 -1.51 -1.12
N ALA A 173 4.00 -2.67 -0.86
CA ALA A 173 5.00 -3.25 -1.75
C ALA A 173 4.37 -4.05 -2.91
N THR A 174 3.09 -4.41 -2.81
CA THR A 174 2.40 -5.29 -3.76
C THR A 174 1.10 -4.68 -4.29
N PRO A 175 1.16 -3.55 -5.03
CA PRO A 175 -0.03 -2.81 -5.43
C PRO A 175 -0.92 -3.57 -6.41
N SER A 176 -0.35 -4.37 -7.31
CA SER A 176 -1.07 -5.05 -8.40
C SER A 176 -0.41 -6.38 -8.74
N PRO A 177 -0.54 -7.41 -7.87
CA PRO A 177 0.10 -8.69 -8.12
C PRO A 177 -0.50 -9.46 -9.31
N ASN A 178 -1.75 -9.16 -9.68
CA ASN A 178 -2.46 -9.96 -10.68
C ASN A 178 -2.96 -9.16 -11.88
N ARG A 179 -3.51 -7.96 -11.69
CA ARG A 179 -4.20 -7.21 -12.74
C ARG A 179 -4.13 -5.70 -12.54
N TYR A 180 -3.88 -4.95 -13.60
CA TYR A 180 -3.81 -3.47 -13.56
C TYR A 180 -5.09 -2.81 -13.03
N LYS A 181 -6.27 -3.43 -13.19
CA LYS A 181 -7.52 -2.91 -12.60
C LYS A 181 -7.48 -2.77 -11.08
N GLU A 182 -6.59 -3.49 -10.40
CA GLU A 182 -6.45 -3.39 -8.94
C GLU A 182 -5.93 -2.00 -8.53
N LEU A 183 -5.14 -1.35 -9.39
CA LEU A 183 -4.60 -0.01 -9.14
C LEU A 183 -5.68 1.08 -9.06
N ILE A 184 -6.80 0.92 -9.78
CA ILE A 184 -7.87 1.94 -9.76
C ILE A 184 -8.61 2.02 -8.44
N HIS A 185 -8.56 0.97 -7.61
CA HIS A 185 -9.19 0.99 -6.29
C HIS A 185 -8.50 1.97 -5.36
N TYR A 186 -7.17 2.08 -5.46
CA TYR A 186 -6.43 3.09 -4.70
C TYR A 186 -6.80 4.51 -5.14
N ALA A 187 -6.99 4.73 -6.45
CA ALA A 187 -7.46 6.02 -6.97
C ALA A 187 -8.82 6.40 -6.39
N GLY A 188 -9.73 5.43 -6.28
CA GLY A 188 -11.04 5.62 -5.64
C GLY A 188 -10.91 6.03 -4.17
N PHE A 189 -10.12 5.31 -3.38
CA PHE A 189 -9.88 5.66 -1.98
C PHE A 189 -9.21 7.04 -1.83
N LEU A 190 -8.22 7.33 -2.64
CA LEU A 190 -7.55 8.65 -2.64
C LEU A 190 -8.47 9.78 -3.13
N GLY A 191 -9.60 9.46 -3.78
CA GLY A 191 -10.50 10.43 -4.39
C GLY A 191 -9.88 11.15 -5.59
N VAL A 192 -8.94 10.50 -6.26
CA VAL A 192 -8.31 10.98 -7.50
C VAL A 192 -9.27 10.84 -8.68
N MET A 193 -9.96 9.72 -8.74
CA MET A 193 -11.00 9.44 -9.73
C MET A 193 -11.95 8.38 -9.17
N ASP A 194 -13.23 8.52 -9.45
CA ASP A 194 -14.21 7.48 -9.13
C ASP A 194 -13.86 6.17 -9.86
N THR A 195 -13.98 5.04 -9.14
CA THR A 195 -13.59 3.72 -9.64
C THR A 195 -14.37 3.32 -10.90
N GLY A 196 -15.67 3.64 -10.97
CA GLY A 196 -16.50 3.36 -12.14
C GLY A 196 -16.08 4.20 -13.34
N GLN A 197 -15.75 5.48 -13.12
CA GLN A 197 -15.21 6.37 -14.16
C GLN A 197 -13.86 5.85 -14.68
N ALA A 198 -12.94 5.45 -13.81
CA ALA A 198 -11.64 4.90 -14.19
C ALA A 198 -11.78 3.59 -14.99
N LEU A 199 -12.68 2.70 -14.55
CA LEU A 199 -12.99 1.47 -15.29
C LEU A 199 -13.52 1.77 -16.69
N THR A 200 -14.49 2.66 -16.83
CA THR A 200 -15.08 3.03 -18.12
C THR A 200 -14.06 3.70 -19.04
N ARG A 201 -13.18 4.52 -18.50
CA ARG A 201 -12.21 5.30 -19.27
C ARG A 201 -11.07 4.44 -19.81
N PHE A 202 -10.57 3.50 -19.01
CA PHE A 202 -9.31 2.81 -19.28
C PHE A 202 -9.46 1.33 -19.61
N PHE A 203 -10.57 0.68 -19.26
CA PHE A 203 -10.72 -0.76 -19.35
C PHE A 203 -11.88 -1.18 -20.26
N GLN A 204 -11.67 -2.30 -20.95
CA GLN A 204 -12.67 -2.99 -21.76
C GLN A 204 -12.93 -4.39 -21.23
N ARG A 205 -14.11 -4.93 -21.54
CA ARG A 205 -14.40 -6.34 -21.28
C ARG A 205 -13.63 -7.20 -22.28
N ASP A 206 -12.98 -8.22 -21.73
CA ASP A 206 -12.38 -9.26 -22.57
C ASP A 206 -13.52 -10.11 -23.18
N SER A 207 -13.61 -10.12 -24.49
CA SER A 207 -14.62 -10.90 -25.21
C SER A 207 -14.45 -12.41 -25.07
N THR A 208 -13.26 -12.88 -24.67
CA THR A 208 -12.91 -14.29 -24.57
C THR A 208 -13.07 -14.87 -23.17
N LYS A 209 -13.12 -14.03 -22.12
CA LYS A 209 -13.23 -14.46 -20.73
C LYS A 209 -14.23 -13.60 -19.96
N ALA A 210 -15.33 -14.21 -19.53
CA ALA A 210 -16.32 -13.55 -18.70
C ALA A 210 -15.66 -12.91 -17.46
N ASN A 211 -16.05 -11.67 -17.14
CA ASN A 211 -15.54 -10.87 -16.00
C ASN A 211 -14.05 -10.49 -16.07
N ASN A 212 -13.37 -10.67 -17.17
CA ASN A 212 -12.02 -10.17 -17.35
C ASN A 212 -12.06 -8.77 -17.96
N LEU A 213 -11.35 -7.82 -17.30
CA LEU A 213 -11.16 -6.46 -17.78
C LEU A 213 -9.71 -6.27 -18.16
N THR A 214 -9.48 -5.80 -19.38
CA THR A 214 -8.17 -5.47 -19.93
C THR A 214 -8.08 -3.99 -20.25
N LEU A 215 -6.91 -3.42 -20.19
CA LEU A 215 -6.67 -2.04 -20.62
C LEU A 215 -7.00 -1.91 -22.13
N TYR A 216 -7.64 -0.79 -22.50
CA TYR A 216 -7.72 -0.44 -23.93
C TYR A 216 -6.30 -0.22 -24.45
N PRO A 217 -5.86 -0.88 -25.54
CA PRO A 217 -4.50 -0.69 -26.08
C PRO A 217 -4.18 0.77 -26.42
N HIS A 218 -5.15 1.50 -26.98
CA HIS A 218 -4.99 2.91 -27.33
C HIS A 218 -5.04 3.86 -26.13
N LYS A 219 -5.36 3.37 -24.91
CA LYS A 219 -5.41 4.13 -23.66
C LYS A 219 -4.25 3.83 -22.72
N GLU A 220 -3.40 2.90 -23.07
CA GLU A 220 -2.33 2.43 -22.19
C GLU A 220 -1.39 3.58 -21.78
N ALA A 221 -0.92 4.38 -22.73
CA ALA A 221 -0.05 5.52 -22.45
C ALA A 221 -0.73 6.58 -21.57
N GLU A 222 -2.02 6.87 -21.81
CA GLU A 222 -2.82 7.78 -21.00
C GLU A 222 -3.02 7.25 -19.59
N PHE A 223 -3.25 5.93 -19.44
CA PHE A 223 -3.39 5.27 -18.14
C PHE A 223 -2.12 5.39 -17.30
N TRP A 224 -0.95 5.09 -17.87
CA TRP A 224 0.32 5.18 -17.15
C TRP A 224 0.69 6.61 -16.79
N LEU A 225 0.39 7.59 -17.65
CA LEU A 225 0.59 9.00 -17.36
C LEU A 225 -0.33 9.47 -16.23
N TRP A 226 -1.60 9.09 -16.27
CA TRP A 226 -2.55 9.35 -15.18
C TRP A 226 -2.10 8.70 -13.88
N LEU A 227 -1.68 7.43 -13.91
CA LEU A 227 -1.22 6.70 -12.74
C LEU A 227 0.01 7.35 -12.10
N SER A 228 1.01 7.73 -12.90
CA SER A 228 2.23 8.40 -12.41
C SER A 228 1.98 9.78 -11.80
N SER A 229 0.83 10.40 -12.07
CA SER A 229 0.49 11.70 -11.49
C SER A 229 0.08 11.63 -10.01
N TRP A 230 -0.31 10.45 -9.53
CA TRP A 230 -0.74 10.26 -8.14
C TRP A 230 -0.12 9.04 -7.44
N ALA A 231 0.60 8.18 -8.15
CA ALA A 231 1.27 7.01 -7.60
C ALA A 231 2.75 6.98 -8.02
N VAL A 232 3.63 6.71 -7.08
CA VAL A 232 5.05 6.44 -7.33
C VAL A 232 5.30 4.94 -7.20
N PHE A 233 6.08 4.38 -8.13
CA PHE A 233 6.53 3.00 -8.11
C PHE A 233 8.04 2.97 -7.92
N LEU A 234 8.49 2.27 -6.89
CA LEU A 234 9.90 2.24 -6.51
C LEU A 234 10.34 0.82 -6.18
N GLN A 235 11.25 0.26 -6.98
CA GLN A 235 11.93 -1.00 -6.68
C GLN A 235 13.29 -0.74 -6.02
N SER A 236 13.91 0.37 -6.37
CA SER A 236 15.19 0.82 -5.83
C SER A 236 15.30 2.35 -5.92
N PRO A 237 16.21 3.00 -5.17
CA PRO A 237 16.47 4.44 -5.31
C PRO A 237 16.82 4.87 -6.73
N ALA A 238 17.44 4.00 -7.54
CA ALA A 238 17.80 4.27 -8.93
C ALA A 238 16.60 4.57 -9.83
N ASP A 239 15.41 4.09 -9.50
CA ASP A 239 14.18 4.38 -10.27
C ASP A 239 13.83 5.89 -10.26
N LEU A 240 14.33 6.62 -9.26
CA LEU A 240 14.22 8.07 -9.16
C LEU A 240 15.55 8.79 -9.46
N GLY A 241 16.55 8.08 -10.00
CA GLY A 241 17.86 8.64 -10.34
C GLY A 241 18.81 8.83 -9.17
N TYR A 242 18.54 8.21 -8.02
CA TYR A 242 19.41 8.24 -6.84
C TYR A 242 20.35 7.03 -6.80
N PRO A 243 21.53 7.10 -6.15
CA PRO A 243 22.42 5.96 -5.95
C PRO A 243 21.74 4.83 -5.15
N ASN A 244 22.11 3.60 -5.46
CA ASN A 244 21.64 2.40 -4.76
C ASN A 244 22.52 2.01 -3.57
N ASP A 245 23.37 2.89 -3.10
CA ASP A 245 24.29 2.63 -1.99
C ASP A 245 23.49 2.25 -0.73
N GLY A 246 23.83 1.11 -0.13
CA GLY A 246 23.12 0.57 1.02
C GLY A 246 21.85 -0.24 0.71
N TYR A 247 21.42 -0.30 -0.55
CA TYR A 247 20.24 -1.06 -1.00
C TYR A 247 20.60 -2.31 -1.83
N GLN A 248 21.87 -2.63 -1.94
CA GLN A 248 22.32 -3.87 -2.58
C GLN A 248 22.14 -5.03 -1.61
N LEU A 249 21.21 -5.92 -1.94
CA LEU A 249 21.02 -7.15 -1.18
C LEU A 249 22.19 -8.11 -1.50
N PRO A 250 22.63 -8.92 -0.51
CA PRO A 250 23.59 -10.00 -0.77
C PRO A 250 22.97 -11.01 -1.74
N ASP A 251 23.82 -11.78 -2.40
CA ASP A 251 23.37 -12.85 -3.29
C ASP A 251 22.47 -13.83 -2.55
N LEU A 252 21.39 -14.27 -3.21
CA LEU A 252 20.47 -15.24 -2.66
C LEU A 252 21.15 -16.61 -2.54
N SER A 253 21.36 -17.08 -1.32
CA SER A 253 21.76 -18.46 -1.04
C SER A 253 20.53 -19.28 -0.71
N ILE A 254 20.27 -20.32 -1.51
CA ILE A 254 19.15 -21.24 -1.31
C ILE A 254 19.69 -22.58 -0.83
N GLU A 255 19.36 -22.94 0.39
CA GLU A 255 19.64 -24.26 0.94
C GLU A 255 18.36 -25.10 0.96
N PHE A 256 18.40 -26.25 0.31
CA PHE A 256 17.28 -27.19 0.31
C PHE A 256 17.48 -28.23 1.42
N HIS A 257 16.63 -28.17 2.43
CA HIS A 257 16.59 -29.18 3.47
C HIS A 257 15.42 -30.15 3.17
N GLN A 258 15.78 -31.41 2.86
CA GLN A 258 14.78 -32.46 2.67
C GLN A 258 14.47 -33.08 4.04
N VAL A 259 13.27 -32.83 4.55
CA VAL A 259 12.78 -33.45 5.78
C VAL A 259 11.98 -34.70 5.38
N THR A 260 12.46 -35.87 5.81
CA THR A 260 11.71 -37.12 5.65
C THR A 260 10.65 -37.16 6.74
N THR A 261 9.39 -37.06 6.37
CA THR A 261 8.26 -37.18 7.29
C THR A 261 7.76 -38.61 7.28
N ASP A 262 7.34 -39.11 8.45
CA ASP A 262 6.67 -40.41 8.58
C ASP A 262 5.17 -40.23 8.26
N PRO A 263 4.67 -40.78 7.14
CA PRO A 263 3.26 -40.63 6.78
C PRO A 263 2.30 -41.23 7.79
N SER A 264 2.76 -42.19 8.63
CA SER A 264 1.93 -42.83 9.66
C SER A 264 1.62 -41.92 10.84
N ARG A 265 2.37 -40.78 10.99
CA ARG A 265 2.20 -39.76 12.04
C ARG A 265 1.30 -38.60 11.64
N SER A 266 0.74 -38.59 10.45
CA SER A 266 -0.19 -37.53 10.01
C SER A 266 -1.53 -37.69 10.75
N LEU A 267 -1.65 -37.00 11.88
CA LEU A 267 -2.74 -37.06 12.85
C LEU A 267 -3.91 -36.12 12.50
N LYS A 268 -4.40 -36.09 11.30
CA LYS A 268 -5.72 -35.45 11.03
C LYS A 268 -6.68 -36.53 10.53
N GLU A 269 -7.38 -37.18 11.48
CA GLU A 269 -8.62 -37.85 11.20
C GLU A 269 -9.71 -36.84 10.89
N ASP A 270 -10.37 -36.96 9.75
CA ASP A 270 -11.61 -36.25 9.50
C ASP A 270 -12.67 -36.64 10.52
N ARG A 271 -13.66 -35.79 10.77
CA ARG A 271 -14.78 -36.01 11.71
C ARG A 271 -15.52 -37.33 11.52
N ASP A 272 -15.35 -38.01 10.39
CA ASP A 272 -15.98 -39.28 10.02
C ASP A 272 -15.04 -40.48 10.20
N GLY A 273 -13.87 -40.34 10.84
CA GLY A 273 -12.93 -41.45 11.12
C GLY A 273 -12.24 -42.01 9.86
N GLN A 274 -12.37 -41.37 8.72
CA GLN A 274 -11.64 -41.73 7.51
C GLN A 274 -10.35 -40.92 7.45
N GLY A 275 -9.22 -41.59 7.67
CA GLY A 275 -7.90 -40.98 7.47
C GLY A 275 -7.76 -40.44 6.04
N ARG A 276 -7.55 -39.15 5.88
CA ARG A 276 -7.17 -38.61 4.56
C ARG A 276 -5.86 -39.25 4.16
N MET A 277 -5.82 -40.00 3.08
CA MET A 277 -4.58 -40.28 2.38
C MET A 277 -4.02 -38.97 1.90
N ALA A 278 -3.19 -38.33 2.73
CA ALA A 278 -2.40 -37.19 2.29
C ALA A 278 -1.45 -37.71 1.21
N VAL A 279 -1.68 -37.30 -0.02
CA VAL A 279 -0.67 -37.45 -1.08
C VAL A 279 0.58 -36.77 -0.52
N VAL A 280 1.70 -37.47 -0.54
CA VAL A 280 2.99 -37.06 0.09
C VAL A 280 3.45 -35.67 -0.39
N GLU A 281 2.94 -35.18 -1.50
CA GLU A 281 3.19 -33.85 -2.07
C GLU A 281 2.43 -32.70 -1.37
N SER A 282 1.49 -32.99 -0.47
CA SER A 282 0.65 -31.98 0.19
C SER A 282 0.79 -31.91 1.70
N LEU A 283 1.85 -32.49 2.28
CA LEU A 283 2.20 -32.27 3.68
C LEU A 283 2.61 -30.81 3.85
N GLY A 284 1.64 -29.97 4.22
CA GLY A 284 1.87 -28.55 4.45
C GLY A 284 2.87 -28.33 5.59
N VAL A 285 3.46 -27.14 5.60
CA VAL A 285 4.43 -26.67 6.62
C VAL A 285 3.96 -26.89 8.06
N GLU A 286 2.65 -26.89 8.30
CA GLU A 286 2.03 -27.17 9.62
C GLU A 286 2.25 -28.60 10.12
N SER A 287 2.23 -29.60 9.24
CA SER A 287 2.45 -31.01 9.62
C SER A 287 3.92 -31.28 9.93
N ALA A 288 4.83 -30.65 9.18
CA ALA A 288 6.27 -30.73 9.45
C ALA A 288 6.67 -30.01 10.76
N ALA A 289 5.97 -28.92 11.11
CA ALA A 289 6.20 -28.19 12.36
C ALA A 289 5.66 -28.93 13.59
N ALA A 290 4.59 -29.71 13.46
CA ALA A 290 4.04 -30.55 14.54
C ALA A 290 4.98 -31.73 14.88
N GLU A 291 5.56 -32.35 13.85
CA GLU A 291 6.52 -33.46 14.02
C GLU A 291 7.81 -33.02 14.74
N LYS A 292 8.25 -31.76 14.50
CA LYS A 292 9.44 -31.21 15.14
C LYS A 292 9.26 -30.92 16.64
N ARG A 293 8.03 -30.75 17.13
CA ARG A 293 7.74 -30.51 18.56
C ARG A 293 7.80 -31.78 19.40
N ASP A 294 7.60 -32.95 18.78
CA ASP A 294 7.63 -34.25 19.50
C ASP A 294 9.04 -34.86 19.61
N THR A 295 10.04 -34.27 18.95
CA THR A 295 11.44 -34.77 18.94
C THR A 295 12.40 -33.96 19.81
N THR A 296 11.90 -32.97 20.56
CA THR A 296 12.66 -32.21 21.58
C THR A 296 12.10 -32.47 22.96
#